data_fd3c2c7a76b20adab421dde4f6da458f
#
_entry.id   fd3c2c7a76b20adab421dde4f6da458f
#
_cell.length_a   1.000
_cell.length_b   1.000
_cell.length_c   1.000
_cell.angle_alpha   90.00
_cell.angle_beta   90.00
_cell.angle_gamma   90.00
#
_symmetry.space_group_name_H-M   'P 1'
#
loop_
_entity.id
_entity.type
_entity.pdbx_description
1 polymer ?
#
loop_
_entity_poly.entity_id
_entity_poly.type
_entity_poly.pdbx_seq_one_letter_code
_entity_poly.pdbx_strand_id
1 'polypeptide(L)'
;MGPISRRRFGALALGVAGAAATSGPLRALRGQRLLVDGDRLNRRLGELARFSSAEEGTTRLAYSDEDRAARAWLSDILSDLGLEVHVDRAANLIGRRRGTDPSLAPIVVGSHIDSVPAGGSYDGQVGSMGALEAIATLVDAGRETRHPLEFAIWANEEGGKTGSRAIAGETLPWERDIVTASGFMIGEGTKRLGGDLTDLAAARREAGSLTAYLELHIEQGFVLHRGELDIGVVQGIVGIRRWTVTVEGFANHAGTTPMDMRQDAMVTAARIIDAVHVTARELPGRHVATVGRLTAEPGAPNVIPGRVTFSLEIRDLAMTGIDAVFQAIRGRAEEIAAADGTTVSLEQFYESRAAPTDPRLRDIIEAEALDLGLTALRMPSGAGHDAQSVALLGPVGMIFVPSRGGISHSPLEFTEPDQITAGTNVLLRTLLAIDARGL
;
A
#
# COMPACT_ATOMS: atom_id res chain seq x y z
N MET A 1 -40.28 -19.69 -38.54
CA MET A 1 -41.38 -20.32 -37.81
C MET A 1 -41.60 -19.51 -36.56
N GLY A 2 -42.55 -18.91 -36.45
CA GLY A 2 -43.64 -18.10 -36.18
C GLY A 2 -43.98 -18.05 -34.67
N PRO A 3 -44.52 -16.93 -34.19
CA PRO A 3 -44.73 -16.66 -32.79
C PRO A 3 -46.03 -17.25 -32.25
N ILE A 4 -46.07 -17.63 -30.96
CA ILE A 4 -47.32 -18.06 -30.27
C ILE A 4 -47.70 -17.01 -29.21
N SER A 5 -48.93 -16.60 -29.36
CA SER A 5 -49.64 -15.50 -28.75
C SER A 5 -50.08 -15.73 -27.30
N ARG A 6 -50.33 -14.58 -26.63
CA ARG A 6 -51.07 -14.44 -25.38
C ARG A 6 -52.50 -15.00 -25.49
N ARG A 7 -53.00 -15.68 -24.44
CA ARG A 7 -54.32 -15.42 -23.78
C ARG A 7 -54.77 -16.60 -22.87
N ARG A 8 -55.33 -16.13 -21.73
CA ARG A 8 -56.32 -16.77 -20.87
C ARG A 8 -55.85 -17.81 -19.83
N PHE A 9 -56.00 -17.46 -18.56
CA PHE A 9 -57.01 -18.13 -17.72
C PHE A 9 -57.37 -17.25 -16.53
N GLY A 10 -58.65 -17.17 -16.30
CA GLY A 10 -59.33 -16.32 -15.40
C GLY A 10 -59.50 -16.93 -14.00
N ALA A 11 -60.06 -16.13 -13.20
CA ALA A 11 -60.41 -16.14 -11.81
C ALA A 11 -60.86 -17.47 -11.18
N LEU A 12 -60.33 -17.73 -9.97
CA LEU A 12 -61.15 -18.35 -8.89
C LEU A 12 -60.86 -17.60 -7.61
N ALA A 13 -61.82 -16.82 -7.18
CA ALA A 13 -61.90 -16.23 -5.86
C ALA A 13 -62.47 -17.29 -4.89
N LEU A 14 -61.76 -17.57 -3.81
CA LEU A 14 -62.32 -18.16 -2.60
C LEU A 14 -61.69 -17.50 -1.40
N GLY A 15 -62.50 -16.76 -0.67
CA GLY A 15 -62.15 -16.06 0.51
C GLY A 15 -61.90 -17.00 1.70
N VAL A 16 -60.89 -16.68 2.48
CA VAL A 16 -60.80 -17.04 3.90
C VAL A 16 -60.53 -15.78 4.67
N ALA A 17 -61.50 -15.43 5.47
CA ALA A 17 -61.43 -14.31 6.42
C ALA A 17 -60.58 -14.70 7.64
N GLY A 18 -59.79 -13.76 8.11
CA GLY A 18 -59.48 -13.62 9.52
C GLY A 18 -58.19 -14.17 10.05
N ALA A 19 -57.16 -13.29 10.12
CA ALA A 19 -56.38 -13.03 11.32
C ALA A 19 -55.55 -11.76 11.05
N ALA A 20 -56.04 -10.63 11.54
CA ALA A 20 -55.21 -9.43 11.66
C ALA A 20 -54.15 -9.68 12.72
N ALA A 21 -53.02 -10.28 12.32
CA ALA A 21 -51.80 -10.23 13.08
C ALA A 21 -51.24 -8.83 12.88
N THR A 22 -51.34 -8.02 13.92
CA THR A 22 -50.61 -6.75 14.03
C THR A 22 -49.15 -6.98 13.85
N SER A 23 -48.65 -6.89 12.61
CA SER A 23 -47.26 -6.73 12.31
C SER A 23 -46.87 -5.33 12.77
N GLY A 24 -46.60 -5.20 14.07
CA GLY A 24 -45.86 -4.06 14.62
C GLY A 24 -44.58 -3.83 13.86
N PRO A 25 -44.04 -2.63 13.88
CA PRO A 25 -42.97 -2.22 12.98
C PRO A 25 -41.63 -2.87 13.37
N LEU A 26 -41.42 -4.11 12.96
CA LEU A 26 -40.08 -4.76 12.93
C LEU A 26 -39.15 -4.10 11.91
N ARG A 27 -39.60 -3.02 11.26
CA ARG A 27 -38.80 -2.25 10.28
C ARG A 27 -38.11 -1.04 10.87
N ALA A 28 -38.25 -0.77 12.18
CA ALA A 28 -37.69 0.44 12.83
C ALA A 28 -36.44 0.20 13.66
N LEU A 29 -35.78 -0.99 13.55
CA LEU A 29 -34.54 -1.29 14.26
C LEU A 29 -33.38 -1.72 13.31
N ARG A 30 -33.44 -1.34 12.04
CA ARG A 30 -32.16 -1.08 11.32
C ARG A 30 -31.67 0.27 11.84
N GLY A 31 -30.89 0.22 12.93
CA GLY A 31 -30.28 1.40 13.52
C GLY A 31 -29.64 2.21 12.39
N GLN A 32 -29.82 3.53 12.48
CA GLN A 32 -29.22 4.47 11.53
C GLN A 32 -27.77 4.05 11.29
N ARG A 33 -27.42 3.76 10.03
CA ARG A 33 -26.07 3.33 9.67
C ARG A 33 -25.13 4.46 10.07
N LEU A 34 -24.18 4.17 10.95
CA LEU A 34 -23.16 5.15 11.32
C LEU A 34 -22.26 5.36 10.07
N LEU A 35 -22.21 6.59 9.62
CA LEU A 35 -21.40 7.04 8.47
C LEU A 35 -20.50 8.19 8.92
N VAL A 36 -19.36 8.34 8.26
CA VAL A 36 -18.39 9.41 8.52
C VAL A 36 -18.89 10.76 8.02
N ASP A 37 -18.39 11.84 8.61
CA ASP A 37 -18.57 13.20 8.10
C ASP A 37 -17.56 13.46 6.97
N GLY A 38 -18.00 13.29 5.71
CA GLY A 38 -17.17 13.46 4.52
C GLY A 38 -16.64 14.90 4.36
N ASP A 39 -17.42 15.91 4.76
CA ASP A 39 -16.99 17.31 4.68
C ASP A 39 -15.86 17.58 5.66
N ARG A 40 -15.94 17.07 6.89
CA ARG A 40 -14.89 17.19 7.90
C ARG A 40 -13.63 16.46 7.47
N LEU A 41 -13.78 15.22 6.97
CA LEU A 41 -12.68 14.41 6.44
C LEU A 41 -11.90 15.17 5.36
N ASN A 42 -12.59 15.61 4.31
CA ASN A 42 -11.95 16.28 3.18
C ASN A 42 -11.38 17.66 3.55
N ARG A 43 -12.02 18.39 4.47
CA ARG A 43 -11.46 19.63 5.02
C ARG A 43 -10.16 19.37 5.77
N ARG A 44 -10.11 18.36 6.65
CA ARG A 44 -8.90 17.97 7.41
C ARG A 44 -7.77 17.51 6.48
N LEU A 45 -8.09 16.80 5.41
CA LEU A 45 -7.11 16.43 4.40
C LEU A 45 -6.50 17.67 3.74
N GLY A 46 -7.34 18.66 3.38
CA GLY A 46 -6.88 19.95 2.86
C GLY A 46 -6.08 20.79 3.90
N GLU A 47 -6.40 20.69 5.19
CA GLU A 47 -5.62 21.31 6.25
C GLU A 47 -4.24 20.65 6.40
N LEU A 48 -4.18 19.32 6.37
CA LEU A 48 -2.93 18.55 6.40
C LEU A 48 -2.02 18.90 5.21
N ALA A 49 -2.58 19.12 4.02
CA ALA A 49 -1.82 19.49 2.83
C ALA A 49 -1.08 20.82 2.95
N ARG A 50 -1.49 21.73 3.86
CA ARG A 50 -0.82 23.00 4.10
C ARG A 50 0.54 22.88 4.79
N PHE A 51 0.79 21.76 5.48
CA PHE A 51 2.11 21.44 6.02
C PHE A 51 3.00 20.93 4.89
N SER A 52 3.50 21.83 4.06
CA SER A 52 4.31 21.54 2.87
C SER A 52 5.34 22.65 2.67
N SER A 53 6.55 22.29 2.25
CA SER A 53 7.60 23.22 1.83
C SER A 53 7.57 23.52 0.32
N ALA A 54 6.72 22.83 -0.45
CA ALA A 54 6.58 23.04 -1.89
C ALA A 54 5.51 24.11 -2.22
N GLU A 55 5.69 24.81 -3.33
CA GLU A 55 4.68 25.70 -3.91
C GLU A 55 3.59 24.89 -4.66
N GLU A 56 3.98 23.79 -5.29
CA GLU A 56 3.08 22.87 -5.99
C GLU A 56 3.19 21.46 -5.41
N GLY A 57 2.05 20.81 -5.19
CA GLY A 57 1.97 19.51 -4.54
C GLY A 57 2.28 19.56 -3.05
N THR A 58 2.66 18.43 -2.50
CA THR A 58 3.07 18.29 -1.08
C THR A 58 4.52 17.84 -0.99
N THR A 59 5.32 18.59 -0.27
CA THR A 59 6.65 18.17 0.17
C THR A 59 6.69 18.25 1.70
N ARG A 60 6.36 17.15 2.34
CA ARG A 60 6.45 16.93 3.78
C ARG A 60 7.36 15.73 4.04
N LEU A 61 8.66 15.96 3.86
CA LEU A 61 9.63 14.88 4.02
C LEU A 61 9.65 14.42 5.47
N ALA A 62 9.79 13.11 5.65
CA ALA A 62 9.94 12.54 6.99
C ALA A 62 11.02 13.28 7.80
N TYR A 63 10.71 13.57 9.06
CA TYR A 63 11.58 14.28 10.00
C TYR A 63 11.78 15.78 9.73
N SER A 64 11.19 16.35 8.68
CA SER A 64 11.25 17.80 8.40
C SER A 64 10.47 18.63 9.44
N ASP A 65 10.55 19.96 9.33
CA ASP A 65 9.74 20.85 10.17
C ASP A 65 8.25 20.75 9.84
N GLU A 66 7.91 20.51 8.57
CA GLU A 66 6.55 20.29 8.10
C GLU A 66 5.95 19.01 8.69
N ASP A 67 6.71 17.89 8.69
CA ASP A 67 6.28 16.63 9.32
C ASP A 67 6.07 16.82 10.83
N ARG A 68 6.99 17.47 11.50
CA ARG A 68 6.88 17.77 12.93
C ARG A 68 5.66 18.63 13.24
N ALA A 69 5.40 19.68 12.45
CA ALA A 69 4.25 20.56 12.63
C ALA A 69 2.92 19.85 12.37
N ALA A 70 2.85 19.02 11.32
CA ALA A 70 1.68 18.20 11.00
C ALA A 70 1.38 17.20 12.13
N ARG A 71 2.40 16.55 12.70
CA ARG A 71 2.25 15.63 13.84
C ARG A 71 1.77 16.33 15.11
N ALA A 72 2.25 17.55 15.38
CA ALA A 72 1.77 18.34 16.50
C ALA A 72 0.29 18.70 16.33
N TRP A 73 -0.12 19.17 15.15
CA TRP A 73 -1.51 19.45 14.81
C TRP A 73 -2.41 18.20 14.97
N LEU A 74 -1.95 17.02 14.53
CA LEU A 74 -2.68 15.77 14.73
C LEU A 74 -2.78 15.36 16.20
N SER A 75 -1.70 15.54 16.96
CA SER A 75 -1.67 15.26 18.40
C SER A 75 -2.72 16.08 19.16
N ASP A 76 -2.88 17.36 18.80
CA ASP A 76 -3.91 18.22 19.39
C ASP A 76 -5.32 17.68 19.08
N ILE A 77 -5.61 17.34 17.82
CA ILE A 77 -6.92 16.80 17.44
C ILE A 77 -7.22 15.47 18.14
N LEU A 78 -6.23 14.57 18.21
CA LEU A 78 -6.39 13.29 18.92
C LEU A 78 -6.67 13.49 20.41
N SER A 79 -5.98 14.45 21.03
CA SER A 79 -6.19 14.81 22.44
C SER A 79 -7.59 15.41 22.67
N ASP A 80 -8.04 16.29 21.79
CA ASP A 80 -9.38 16.88 21.83
C ASP A 80 -10.49 15.82 21.67
N LEU A 81 -10.21 14.73 20.92
CA LEU A 81 -11.08 13.56 20.81
C LEU A 81 -11.01 12.63 22.03
N GLY A 82 -10.18 12.95 23.04
CA GLY A 82 -10.06 12.19 24.28
C GLY A 82 -9.17 10.94 24.17
N LEU A 83 -8.28 10.86 23.19
CA LEU A 83 -7.32 9.77 23.07
C LEU A 83 -6.08 10.03 23.95
N GLU A 84 -5.50 8.96 24.47
CA GLU A 84 -4.17 9.00 25.11
C GLU A 84 -3.11 9.03 23.99
N VAL A 85 -2.46 10.19 23.81
CA VAL A 85 -1.49 10.42 22.71
C VAL A 85 -0.05 10.26 23.21
N HIS A 86 0.76 9.51 22.47
CA HIS A 86 2.18 9.38 22.72
C HIS A 86 2.97 9.14 21.43
N VAL A 87 4.27 9.37 21.48
CA VAL A 87 5.21 8.97 20.44
C VAL A 87 5.96 7.75 20.95
N ASP A 88 5.99 6.70 20.15
CA ASP A 88 6.73 5.49 20.49
C ASP A 88 8.24 5.64 20.18
N ARG A 89 9.04 4.60 20.50
CA ARG A 89 10.48 4.62 20.26
C ARG A 89 10.85 4.72 18.79
N ALA A 90 10.01 4.25 17.89
CA ALA A 90 10.22 4.34 16.45
C ALA A 90 9.76 5.68 15.85
N ALA A 91 9.34 6.63 16.70
CA ALA A 91 8.76 7.91 16.36
C ALA A 91 7.39 7.81 15.68
N ASN A 92 6.67 6.71 15.85
CA ASN A 92 5.28 6.64 15.43
C ASN A 92 4.43 7.48 16.39
N LEU A 93 3.49 8.27 15.85
CA LEU A 93 2.49 8.98 16.65
C LEU A 93 1.32 8.05 16.87
N ILE A 94 1.05 7.71 18.13
CA ILE A 94 -0.01 6.78 18.52
C ILE A 94 -1.03 7.51 19.36
N GLY A 95 -2.32 7.41 18.96
CA GLY A 95 -3.45 7.85 19.76
C GLY A 95 -4.27 6.65 20.21
N ARG A 96 -4.39 6.42 21.52
CA ARG A 96 -5.09 5.25 22.07
C ARG A 96 -6.42 5.64 22.69
N ARG A 97 -7.50 4.96 22.28
CA ARG A 97 -8.82 5.00 22.88
C ARG A 97 -9.08 3.70 23.62
N ARG A 98 -9.52 3.78 24.86
CA ARG A 98 -9.86 2.60 25.67
C ARG A 98 -11.07 1.87 25.09
N GLY A 99 -11.04 0.54 25.14
CA GLY A 99 -12.19 -0.31 24.92
C GLY A 99 -12.91 -0.66 26.23
N THR A 100 -14.08 -1.26 26.14
CA THR A 100 -14.83 -1.74 27.32
C THR A 100 -14.23 -3.02 27.88
N ASP A 101 -13.43 -3.75 27.09
CA ASP A 101 -12.67 -4.92 27.53
C ASP A 101 -11.16 -4.69 27.33
N PRO A 102 -10.45 -4.25 28.39
CA PRO A 102 -9.02 -3.93 28.30
C PRO A 102 -8.13 -5.18 28.12
N SER A 103 -8.68 -6.40 28.25
CA SER A 103 -7.93 -7.63 28.02
C SER A 103 -7.76 -7.98 26.55
N LEU A 104 -8.55 -7.36 25.67
CA LEU A 104 -8.48 -7.56 24.23
C LEU A 104 -7.30 -6.76 23.63
N ALA A 105 -6.62 -7.36 22.65
CA ALA A 105 -5.63 -6.66 21.86
C ALA A 105 -6.29 -5.54 21.03
N PRO A 106 -5.60 -4.43 20.76
CA PRO A 106 -6.19 -3.30 20.03
C PRO A 106 -6.50 -3.64 18.57
N ILE A 107 -7.48 -2.93 18.01
CA ILE A 107 -7.62 -2.75 16.57
C ILE A 107 -6.88 -1.47 16.22
N VAL A 108 -5.90 -1.57 15.32
CA VAL A 108 -5.06 -0.45 14.89
C VAL A 108 -5.54 0.05 13.52
N VAL A 109 -5.68 1.36 13.38
CA VAL A 109 -6.04 2.03 12.13
C VAL A 109 -5.10 3.20 11.88
N GLY A 110 -4.66 3.38 10.64
CA GLY A 110 -3.72 4.46 10.33
C GLY A 110 -3.01 4.26 9.02
N SER A 111 -2.03 5.11 8.77
CA SER A 111 -1.11 5.10 7.63
C SER A 111 0.04 6.06 7.92
N HIS A 112 0.64 6.68 6.91
CA HIS A 112 1.67 7.70 7.05
C HIS A 112 1.17 9.10 6.64
N ILE A 113 1.97 10.13 6.91
CA ILE A 113 1.72 11.50 6.47
C ILE A 113 2.91 12.12 5.76
N ASP A 114 4.11 11.53 5.85
CA ASP A 114 5.25 11.97 5.06
C ASP A 114 5.00 11.72 3.57
N SER A 115 5.66 12.49 2.73
CA SER A 115 5.54 12.44 1.27
C SER A 115 6.91 12.38 0.60
N VAL A 116 6.94 11.98 -0.67
CA VAL A 116 8.09 12.23 -1.55
C VAL A 116 8.23 13.72 -1.86
N PRO A 117 9.39 14.20 -2.35
CA PRO A 117 9.52 15.57 -2.86
C PRO A 117 8.54 15.85 -3.99
N ALA A 118 7.82 16.99 -3.94
CA ALA A 118 6.82 17.38 -4.92
C ALA A 118 5.78 16.28 -5.21
N GLY A 119 5.37 15.56 -4.16
CA GLY A 119 4.37 14.51 -4.23
C GLY A 119 2.94 15.03 -4.25
N GLY A 120 1.98 14.14 -4.08
CA GLY A 120 0.57 14.45 -3.89
C GLY A 120 0.20 14.73 -2.44
N SER A 121 -1.08 15.02 -2.23
CA SER A 121 -1.65 15.26 -0.90
C SER A 121 -2.58 14.12 -0.44
N TYR A 122 -2.50 12.95 -1.08
CA TYR A 122 -3.43 11.85 -0.87
C TYR A 122 -2.72 10.56 -0.43
N ASP A 123 -1.51 10.31 -0.96
CA ASP A 123 -0.68 9.15 -0.67
C ASP A 123 -0.37 9.06 0.84
N GLY A 124 -0.80 7.96 1.50
CA GLY A 124 -0.77 7.80 2.95
C GLY A 124 -1.72 8.70 3.72
N GLN A 125 -1.87 9.95 3.28
CA GLN A 125 -2.64 10.99 3.96
C GLN A 125 -4.13 10.66 3.98
N VAL A 126 -4.68 10.06 2.92
CA VAL A 126 -6.07 9.56 2.87
C VAL A 126 -6.31 8.51 3.95
N GLY A 127 -5.38 7.57 4.13
CA GLY A 127 -5.47 6.56 5.18
C GLY A 127 -5.42 7.14 6.59
N SER A 128 -4.51 8.07 6.81
CA SER A 128 -4.34 8.76 8.08
C SER A 128 -5.56 9.59 8.45
N MET A 129 -6.08 10.40 7.52
CA MET A 129 -7.28 11.22 7.77
C MET A 129 -8.55 10.37 7.82
N GLY A 130 -8.65 9.31 7.03
CA GLY A 130 -9.75 8.34 7.11
C GLY A 130 -9.81 7.62 8.46
N ALA A 131 -8.65 7.19 8.98
CA ALA A 131 -8.57 6.59 10.31
C ALA A 131 -8.97 7.57 11.42
N LEU A 132 -8.50 8.83 11.34
CA LEU A 132 -8.88 9.90 12.26
C LEU A 132 -10.39 10.15 12.22
N GLU A 133 -10.97 10.22 11.02
CA GLU A 133 -12.39 10.49 10.86
C GLU A 133 -13.27 9.32 11.34
N ALA A 134 -12.84 8.08 11.11
CA ALA A 134 -13.53 6.90 11.64
C ALA A 134 -13.60 6.94 13.18
N ILE A 135 -12.49 7.29 13.85
CA ILE A 135 -12.46 7.44 15.31
C ILE A 135 -13.30 8.63 15.77
N ALA A 136 -13.19 9.79 15.11
CA ALA A 136 -13.98 10.96 15.43
C ALA A 136 -15.50 10.68 15.34
N THR A 137 -15.91 9.95 14.31
CA THR A 137 -17.32 9.52 14.14
C THR A 137 -17.80 8.63 15.31
N LEU A 138 -16.94 7.74 15.81
CA LEU A 138 -17.27 6.90 16.98
C LEU A 138 -17.40 7.75 18.26
N VAL A 139 -16.53 8.75 18.42
CA VAL A 139 -16.57 9.68 19.56
C VAL A 139 -17.84 10.52 19.52
N ASP A 140 -18.16 11.14 18.38
CA ASP A 140 -19.34 11.97 18.20
C ASP A 140 -20.65 11.20 18.45
N ALA A 141 -20.69 9.94 18.04
CA ALA A 141 -21.82 9.05 18.26
C ALA A 141 -21.89 8.48 19.68
N GLY A 142 -20.93 8.78 20.56
CA GLY A 142 -20.83 8.15 21.88
C GLY A 142 -20.69 6.62 21.80
N ARG A 143 -20.18 6.09 20.68
CA ARG A 143 -20.08 4.66 20.45
C ARG A 143 -18.81 4.11 21.08
N GLU A 144 -18.95 3.26 22.07
CA GLU A 144 -17.85 2.48 22.66
C GLU A 144 -17.57 1.24 21.83
N THR A 145 -16.31 0.82 21.81
CA THR A 145 -15.83 -0.43 21.23
C THR A 145 -15.43 -1.41 22.33
N ARG A 146 -15.52 -2.70 22.06
CA ARG A 146 -15.02 -3.72 22.99
C ARG A 146 -13.50 -3.69 23.05
N HIS A 147 -12.86 -3.67 21.88
CA HIS A 147 -11.42 -3.58 21.75
C HIS A 147 -10.93 -2.15 22.01
N PRO A 148 -9.76 -1.98 22.62
CA PRO A 148 -9.04 -0.71 22.49
C PRO A 148 -8.81 -0.39 21.00
N LEU A 149 -8.86 0.91 20.66
CA LEU A 149 -8.48 1.39 19.32
C LEU A 149 -7.16 2.12 19.40
N GLU A 150 -6.28 1.90 18.44
CA GLU A 150 -5.06 2.67 18.25
C GLU A 150 -5.10 3.33 16.88
N PHE A 151 -4.99 4.66 16.87
CA PHE A 151 -4.66 5.44 15.70
C PHE A 151 -3.15 5.48 15.56
N ALA A 152 -2.60 5.25 14.36
CA ALA A 152 -1.16 5.24 14.14
C ALA A 152 -0.76 6.09 12.93
N ILE A 153 0.23 6.98 13.12
CA ILE A 153 0.99 7.60 12.03
C ILE A 153 2.39 7.01 12.05
N TRP A 154 2.67 6.21 11.05
CA TRP A 154 3.97 5.58 10.89
C TRP A 154 5.02 6.61 10.45
N ALA A 155 6.24 6.45 10.95
CA ALA A 155 7.34 7.39 10.68
C ALA A 155 8.14 6.93 9.46
N ASN A 156 8.39 7.88 8.52
CA ASN A 156 9.29 7.70 7.39
C ASN A 156 8.90 6.51 6.51
N GLU A 157 7.65 6.46 6.09
CA GLU A 157 7.16 5.40 5.19
C GLU A 157 7.88 5.51 3.84
N GLU A 158 7.84 6.68 3.23
CA GLU A 158 8.42 7.00 1.91
C GLU A 158 9.95 6.83 1.89
N GLY A 159 10.60 7.01 3.03
CA GLY A 159 12.05 6.81 3.19
C GLY A 159 12.44 5.39 3.62
N GLY A 160 11.50 4.42 3.58
CA GLY A 160 11.78 3.02 3.85
C GLY A 160 11.02 2.42 5.03
N LYS A 161 9.88 2.96 5.40
CA LYS A 161 8.95 2.41 6.42
C LYS A 161 9.61 2.25 7.80
N THR A 162 10.44 3.22 8.21
CA THR A 162 11.25 3.09 9.43
C THR A 162 10.39 2.77 10.63
N GLY A 163 9.27 3.47 10.81
CA GLY A 163 8.41 3.33 11.98
C GLY A 163 7.77 1.96 12.10
N SER A 164 7.09 1.49 11.07
CA SER A 164 6.43 0.18 11.06
C SER A 164 7.43 -0.97 11.06
N ARG A 165 8.57 -0.84 10.37
CA ARG A 165 9.65 -1.84 10.38
C ARG A 165 10.31 -1.96 11.76
N ALA A 166 10.52 -0.85 12.45
CA ALA A 166 11.15 -0.89 13.78
C ALA A 166 10.27 -1.63 14.79
N ILE A 167 8.96 -1.34 14.84
CA ILE A 167 8.05 -2.06 15.75
C ILE A 167 7.87 -3.53 15.37
N ALA A 168 8.05 -3.87 14.10
CA ALA A 168 8.02 -5.26 13.61
C ALA A 168 9.36 -6.00 13.80
N GLY A 169 10.43 -5.30 14.22
CA GLY A 169 11.76 -5.87 14.42
C GLY A 169 12.54 -6.11 13.11
N GLU A 170 12.18 -5.41 12.03
CA GLU A 170 12.83 -5.53 10.72
C GLU A 170 13.96 -4.50 10.49
N THR A 171 14.12 -3.50 11.38
CA THR A 171 15.15 -2.45 11.25
C THR A 171 16.49 -2.95 11.74
N LEU A 172 17.53 -2.69 10.96
CA LEU A 172 18.90 -3.07 11.29
C LEU A 172 19.67 -1.88 11.91
N PRO A 173 20.65 -2.13 12.82
CA PRO A 173 21.36 -1.07 13.53
C PRO A 173 22.02 -0.01 12.64
N TRP A 174 22.54 -0.39 11.47
CA TRP A 174 23.22 0.51 10.53
C TRP A 174 22.26 1.44 9.79
N GLU A 175 20.96 1.09 9.70
CA GLU A 175 19.96 1.92 9.02
C GLU A 175 19.78 3.28 9.68
N ARG A 176 20.14 3.43 10.96
CA ARG A 176 20.08 4.71 11.69
C ARG A 176 20.98 5.78 11.06
N ASP A 177 22.03 5.36 10.37
CA ASP A 177 23.02 6.24 9.76
C ASP A 177 22.67 6.63 8.31
N ILE A 178 21.57 6.08 7.76
CA ILE A 178 21.06 6.45 6.43
C ILE A 178 20.56 7.90 6.48
N VAL A 179 21.05 8.72 5.57
CA VAL A 179 20.58 10.10 5.38
C VAL A 179 19.31 10.07 4.54
N THR A 180 18.23 10.63 5.07
CA THR A 180 16.93 10.73 4.39
C THR A 180 16.88 11.92 3.44
N ALA A 181 15.80 12.01 2.65
CA ALA A 181 15.58 13.13 1.73
C ALA A 181 15.49 14.51 2.45
N SER A 182 15.13 14.54 3.73
CA SER A 182 15.13 15.76 4.54
C SER A 182 16.52 16.19 5.03
N GLY A 183 17.56 15.41 4.74
CA GLY A 183 18.94 15.68 5.16
C GLY A 183 19.30 15.18 6.57
N PHE A 184 18.34 14.68 7.35
CA PHE A 184 18.60 14.07 8.65
C PHE A 184 18.93 12.58 8.50
N MET A 185 19.85 12.08 9.33
CA MET A 185 19.99 10.63 9.51
C MET A 185 18.71 10.07 10.17
N ILE A 186 18.34 8.81 9.84
CA ILE A 186 17.15 8.18 10.43
C ILE A 186 17.18 8.26 11.96
N GLY A 187 18.32 7.95 12.60
CA GLY A 187 18.45 8.02 14.04
C GLY A 187 18.27 9.42 14.63
N GLU A 188 18.77 10.45 13.96
CA GLU A 188 18.60 11.86 14.34
C GLU A 188 17.15 12.30 14.12
N GLY A 189 16.59 12.00 12.96
CA GLY A 189 15.21 12.30 12.62
C GLY A 189 14.20 11.67 13.57
N THR A 190 14.43 10.41 13.95
CA THR A 190 13.62 9.71 14.96
C THR A 190 13.63 10.45 16.29
N LYS A 191 14.81 10.88 16.78
CA LYS A 191 14.93 11.69 18.02
C LYS A 191 14.24 13.04 17.89
N ARG A 192 14.32 13.67 16.72
CA ARG A 192 13.65 14.93 16.42
C ARG A 192 12.13 14.86 16.58
N LEU A 193 11.53 13.70 16.28
CA LEU A 193 10.10 13.45 16.47
C LEU A 193 9.75 12.87 17.85
N GLY A 194 10.72 12.70 18.75
CA GLY A 194 10.49 12.23 20.12
C GLY A 194 10.69 10.73 20.34
N GLY A 195 11.17 9.99 19.33
CA GLY A 195 11.53 8.58 19.44
C GLY A 195 12.99 8.33 19.85
N ASP A 196 13.40 7.08 19.92
CA ASP A 196 14.79 6.67 20.18
C ASP A 196 15.04 5.24 19.67
N LEU A 197 15.75 5.12 18.56
CA LEU A 197 16.15 3.86 17.95
C LEU A 197 17.52 3.36 18.42
N THR A 198 18.08 3.90 19.51
CA THR A 198 19.34 3.38 20.08
C THR A 198 19.18 1.96 20.64
N ASP A 199 17.97 1.64 21.11
CA ASP A 199 17.56 0.30 21.52
C ASP A 199 16.42 -0.20 20.63
N LEU A 200 16.75 -0.91 19.55
CA LEU A 200 15.80 -1.47 18.61
C LEU A 200 14.93 -2.57 19.22
N ALA A 201 15.47 -3.31 20.22
CA ALA A 201 14.70 -4.35 20.88
C ALA A 201 13.54 -3.77 21.69
N ALA A 202 13.76 -2.62 22.33
CA ALA A 202 12.73 -1.92 23.09
C ALA A 202 11.69 -1.19 22.21
N ALA A 203 11.97 -1.00 20.92
CA ALA A 203 11.00 -0.47 19.94
C ALA A 203 10.03 -1.56 19.47
N ARG A 204 10.42 -2.82 19.54
CA ARG A 204 9.68 -3.95 18.97
C ARG A 204 8.39 -4.25 19.76
N ARG A 205 7.31 -4.52 19.03
CA ARG A 205 6.06 -5.10 19.55
C ARG A 205 6.07 -6.62 19.34
N GLU A 206 5.37 -7.33 20.21
CA GLU A 206 5.26 -8.78 20.11
C GLU A 206 4.29 -9.20 18.99
N ALA A 207 4.56 -10.34 18.35
CA ALA A 207 3.62 -10.96 17.43
C ALA A 207 2.31 -11.32 18.18
N GLY A 208 1.15 -11.06 17.57
CA GLY A 208 -0.15 -11.20 18.21
C GLY A 208 -0.55 -10.02 19.11
N SER A 209 0.24 -8.93 19.15
CA SER A 209 -0.04 -7.75 19.97
C SER A 209 -1.20 -6.88 19.46
N LEU A 210 -1.77 -7.20 18.30
CA LEU A 210 -2.94 -6.51 17.75
C LEU A 210 -3.97 -7.52 17.19
N THR A 211 -5.24 -7.18 17.33
CA THR A 211 -6.34 -7.97 16.78
C THR A 211 -6.41 -7.84 15.27
N ALA A 212 -6.26 -6.61 14.77
CA ALA A 212 -6.20 -6.30 13.35
C ALA A 212 -5.51 -4.96 13.13
N TYR A 213 -4.90 -4.79 11.96
CA TYR A 213 -4.53 -3.50 11.41
C TYR A 213 -5.29 -3.25 10.12
N LEU A 214 -5.89 -2.06 10.01
CA LEU A 214 -6.61 -1.62 8.82
C LEU A 214 -5.98 -0.34 8.27
N GLU A 215 -5.68 -0.35 6.98
CA GLU A 215 -5.12 0.78 6.26
C GLU A 215 -5.99 1.11 5.04
N LEU A 216 -6.52 2.35 5.02
CA LEU A 216 -7.11 2.94 3.83
C LEU A 216 -6.00 3.62 3.04
N HIS A 217 -6.00 3.50 1.72
CA HIS A 217 -4.99 4.10 0.88
C HIS A 217 -5.53 4.42 -0.51
N ILE A 218 -4.87 5.28 -1.26
CA ILE A 218 -5.12 5.43 -2.69
C ILE A 218 -4.51 4.24 -3.44
N GLU A 219 -5.07 3.88 -4.61
CA GLU A 219 -4.56 2.74 -5.40
C GLU A 219 -3.13 2.96 -5.91
N GLN A 220 -2.72 4.20 -6.15
CA GLN A 220 -1.47 4.58 -6.85
C GLN A 220 -1.38 3.96 -8.27
N GLY A 221 -2.48 3.43 -8.75
CA GLY A 221 -2.65 2.76 -10.04
C GLY A 221 -3.94 3.20 -10.74
N PHE A 222 -4.19 2.67 -11.93
CA PHE A 222 -5.30 3.09 -12.77
C PHE A 222 -6.44 2.07 -12.89
N VAL A 223 -6.38 0.95 -12.17
CA VAL A 223 -7.33 -0.18 -12.35
C VAL A 223 -8.73 0.23 -11.89
N LEU A 224 -8.84 0.79 -10.68
CA LEU A 224 -10.13 1.24 -10.14
C LEU A 224 -10.71 2.39 -10.97
N HIS A 225 -9.88 3.41 -11.25
CA HIS A 225 -10.33 4.56 -12.03
C HIS A 225 -10.82 4.17 -13.44
N ARG A 226 -10.08 3.31 -14.17
CA ARG A 226 -10.50 2.85 -15.51
C ARG A 226 -11.67 1.90 -15.48
N GLY A 227 -11.81 1.13 -14.41
CA GLY A 227 -12.89 0.17 -14.21
C GLY A 227 -14.16 0.80 -13.66
N GLU A 228 -14.16 2.12 -13.34
CA GLU A 228 -15.25 2.80 -12.65
C GLU A 228 -15.67 2.03 -11.38
N LEU A 229 -14.66 1.59 -10.61
CA LEU A 229 -14.84 0.81 -9.39
C LEU A 229 -14.57 1.68 -8.17
N ASP A 230 -15.36 1.46 -7.10
CA ASP A 230 -15.28 2.30 -5.91
C ASP A 230 -14.19 1.85 -4.94
N ILE A 231 -14.04 0.55 -4.74
CA ILE A 231 -13.20 -0.02 -3.67
C ILE A 231 -12.28 -1.12 -4.22
N GLY A 232 -11.00 -1.03 -3.88
CA GLY A 232 -10.03 -2.10 -4.01
C GLY A 232 -9.88 -2.87 -2.69
N VAL A 233 -10.18 -4.16 -2.68
CA VAL A 233 -9.91 -5.04 -1.55
C VAL A 233 -8.54 -5.66 -1.75
N VAL A 234 -7.54 -5.19 -1.00
CA VAL A 234 -6.15 -5.58 -1.22
C VAL A 234 -5.89 -7.02 -0.80
N GLN A 235 -5.42 -7.84 -1.73
CA GLN A 235 -5.12 -9.27 -1.51
C GLN A 235 -3.77 -9.48 -0.81
N GLY A 236 -2.89 -8.50 -0.93
CA GLY A 236 -1.55 -8.49 -0.37
C GLY A 236 -0.69 -7.43 -1.02
N ILE A 237 0.43 -7.14 -0.38
CA ILE A 237 1.47 -6.24 -0.85
C ILE A 237 2.54 -7.09 -1.51
N VAL A 238 2.93 -6.72 -2.74
CA VAL A 238 3.93 -7.49 -3.50
C VAL A 238 5.28 -7.49 -2.81
N GLY A 239 5.98 -8.61 -2.89
CA GLY A 239 7.41 -8.68 -2.64
C GLY A 239 8.18 -8.09 -3.80
N ILE A 240 9.41 -7.66 -3.54
CA ILE A 240 10.30 -7.06 -4.53
C ILE A 240 11.68 -7.69 -4.37
N ARG A 241 12.29 -8.10 -5.48
CA ARG A 241 13.73 -8.34 -5.53
C ARG A 241 14.35 -7.58 -6.68
N ARG A 242 15.61 -7.13 -6.47
CA ARG A 242 16.39 -6.41 -7.48
C ARG A 242 17.75 -7.03 -7.65
N TRP A 243 18.17 -7.06 -8.91
CA TRP A 243 19.49 -7.55 -9.29
C TRP A 243 20.23 -6.51 -10.13
N THR A 244 21.54 -6.49 -9.97
CA THR A 244 22.45 -5.92 -10.95
C THR A 244 22.80 -7.04 -11.93
N VAL A 245 22.50 -6.84 -13.20
CA VAL A 245 22.88 -7.74 -14.29
C VAL A 245 24.05 -7.12 -15.02
N THR A 246 25.18 -7.84 -15.11
CA THR A 246 26.39 -7.42 -15.82
C THR A 246 26.64 -8.37 -16.96
N VAL A 247 26.73 -7.83 -18.17
CA VAL A 247 27.15 -8.54 -19.37
C VAL A 247 28.55 -8.10 -19.71
N GLU A 248 29.47 -9.06 -19.87
CA GLU A 248 30.85 -8.82 -20.28
C GLU A 248 31.13 -9.44 -21.63
N GLY A 249 31.69 -8.64 -22.51
CA GLY A 249 32.17 -8.98 -23.83
C GLY A 249 33.57 -8.45 -24.03
N PHE A 250 33.88 -8.02 -25.24
CA PHE A 250 35.23 -7.52 -25.61
C PHE A 250 35.15 -6.18 -26.35
N ALA A 251 35.62 -5.11 -25.68
CA ALA A 251 35.66 -3.78 -26.29
C ALA A 251 36.72 -3.74 -27.43
N ASN A 252 36.28 -3.30 -28.62
CA ASN A 252 37.19 -3.21 -29.77
C ASN A 252 36.70 -2.11 -30.73
N HIS A 253 37.49 -1.80 -31.72
CA HIS A 253 37.22 -0.78 -32.73
C HIS A 253 35.96 -1.16 -33.56
N ALA A 254 34.92 -0.31 -33.57
CA ALA A 254 33.66 -0.61 -34.22
C ALA A 254 33.73 -0.74 -35.74
N GLY A 255 34.66 -0.05 -36.40
CA GLY A 255 34.79 -0.05 -37.86
C GLY A 255 35.70 -1.15 -38.43
N THR A 256 36.63 -1.68 -37.62
CA THR A 256 37.63 -2.66 -38.09
C THR A 256 37.39 -4.08 -37.59
N THR A 257 36.48 -4.29 -36.65
CA THR A 257 36.15 -5.63 -36.14
C THR A 257 34.99 -6.21 -36.95
N PRO A 258 35.20 -7.33 -37.71
CA PRO A 258 34.14 -8.01 -38.44
C PRO A 258 32.99 -8.45 -37.52
N MET A 259 31.77 -8.56 -38.07
CA MET A 259 30.57 -8.86 -37.29
C MET A 259 30.62 -10.22 -36.56
N ASP A 260 31.20 -11.22 -37.23
CA ASP A 260 31.37 -12.60 -36.75
C ASP A 260 32.49 -12.79 -35.72
N MET A 261 33.31 -11.74 -35.48
CA MET A 261 34.40 -11.75 -34.50
C MET A 261 34.08 -10.91 -33.24
N ARG A 262 32.85 -10.40 -33.10
CA ARG A 262 32.47 -9.51 -32.01
C ARG A 262 31.94 -10.30 -30.81
N GLN A 263 32.32 -9.84 -29.63
CA GLN A 263 31.69 -10.18 -28.35
C GLN A 263 31.05 -8.89 -27.80
N ASP A 264 29.93 -8.48 -28.41
CA ASP A 264 29.29 -7.19 -28.17
C ASP A 264 28.37 -7.28 -26.99
N ALA A 265 28.80 -6.76 -25.84
CA ALA A 265 28.02 -6.75 -24.60
C ALA A 265 26.68 -6.00 -24.74
N MET A 266 26.60 -4.99 -25.61
CA MET A 266 25.35 -4.22 -25.81
C MET A 266 24.30 -5.06 -26.56
N VAL A 267 24.71 -5.79 -27.60
CA VAL A 267 23.79 -6.67 -28.34
C VAL A 267 23.25 -7.77 -27.44
N THR A 268 24.15 -8.41 -26.66
CA THR A 268 23.75 -9.44 -25.69
C THR A 268 22.79 -8.85 -24.63
N ALA A 269 23.10 -7.68 -24.05
CA ALA A 269 22.25 -7.02 -23.07
C ALA A 269 20.86 -6.69 -23.65
N ALA A 270 20.80 -6.18 -24.89
CA ALA A 270 19.52 -5.88 -25.55
C ALA A 270 18.64 -7.13 -25.71
N ARG A 271 19.24 -8.27 -26.11
CA ARG A 271 18.55 -9.57 -26.20
C ARG A 271 18.07 -10.07 -24.85
N ILE A 272 18.87 -9.92 -23.79
CA ILE A 272 18.47 -10.29 -22.42
C ILE A 272 17.32 -9.39 -21.92
N ILE A 273 17.37 -8.08 -22.20
CA ILE A 273 16.30 -7.15 -21.82
C ILE A 273 14.98 -7.52 -22.51
N ASP A 274 15.02 -7.85 -23.79
CA ASP A 274 13.85 -8.37 -24.51
C ASP A 274 13.36 -9.69 -23.90
N ALA A 275 14.28 -10.61 -23.58
CA ALA A 275 13.94 -11.87 -22.92
C ALA A 275 13.30 -11.68 -21.54
N VAL A 276 13.69 -10.67 -20.76
CA VAL A 276 13.02 -10.29 -19.49
C VAL A 276 11.56 -9.98 -19.76
N HIS A 277 11.27 -9.11 -20.73
CA HIS A 277 9.91 -8.72 -21.08
C HIS A 277 9.09 -9.91 -21.59
N VAL A 278 9.63 -10.70 -22.49
CA VAL A 278 8.95 -11.89 -23.05
C VAL A 278 8.65 -12.91 -21.96
N THR A 279 9.65 -13.24 -21.13
CA THR A 279 9.51 -14.23 -20.04
C THR A 279 8.42 -13.82 -19.04
N ALA A 280 8.42 -12.54 -18.62
CA ALA A 280 7.40 -12.06 -17.70
C ALA A 280 5.98 -12.11 -18.27
N ARG A 281 5.82 -12.03 -19.58
CA ARG A 281 4.52 -12.14 -20.25
C ARG A 281 4.07 -13.57 -20.50
N GLU A 282 4.98 -14.49 -20.71
CA GLU A 282 4.69 -15.89 -21.01
C GLU A 282 4.37 -16.71 -19.76
N LEU A 283 4.99 -16.39 -18.63
CA LEU A 283 4.73 -17.10 -17.39
C LEU A 283 3.34 -16.72 -16.82
N PRO A 284 2.58 -17.72 -16.33
CA PRO A 284 1.29 -17.47 -15.72
C PRO A 284 1.47 -16.77 -14.37
N GLY A 285 0.66 -15.74 -14.09
CA GLY A 285 0.70 -15.00 -12.83
C GLY A 285 0.37 -13.53 -13.00
N ARG A 286 0.57 -12.76 -11.93
CA ARG A 286 0.41 -11.28 -11.90
C ARG A 286 1.73 -10.57 -11.63
N HIS A 287 2.84 -11.30 -11.68
CA HIS A 287 4.17 -10.73 -11.52
C HIS A 287 4.47 -9.69 -12.60
N VAL A 288 5.37 -8.78 -12.26
CA VAL A 288 5.93 -7.82 -13.20
C VAL A 288 7.45 -7.88 -13.13
N ALA A 289 8.12 -7.67 -14.28
CA ALA A 289 9.58 -7.57 -14.36
C ALA A 289 9.96 -6.34 -15.17
N THR A 290 10.95 -5.59 -14.67
CA THR A 290 11.34 -4.29 -15.24
C THR A 290 12.86 -4.15 -15.29
N VAL A 291 13.36 -3.60 -16.40
CA VAL A 291 14.72 -3.07 -16.52
C VAL A 291 14.63 -1.55 -16.54
N GLY A 292 15.02 -0.91 -15.43
CA GLY A 292 14.83 0.54 -15.21
C GLY A 292 16.09 1.39 -15.41
N ARG A 293 17.26 0.77 -15.46
CA ARG A 293 18.55 1.47 -15.62
C ARG A 293 19.49 0.63 -16.46
N LEU A 294 20.25 1.29 -17.35
CA LEU A 294 21.30 0.66 -18.15
C LEU A 294 22.50 1.60 -18.30
N THR A 295 23.69 1.03 -18.24
CA THR A 295 24.97 1.73 -18.48
C THR A 295 25.84 0.86 -19.34
N ALA A 296 26.52 1.46 -20.35
CA ALA A 296 27.42 0.80 -21.25
C ALA A 296 28.84 1.38 -21.18
N GLU A 297 29.86 0.55 -21.21
CA GLU A 297 31.25 0.94 -21.13
C GLU A 297 32.01 0.44 -22.38
N PRO A 298 32.87 1.31 -22.96
CA PRO A 298 33.27 2.65 -22.54
C PRO A 298 32.29 3.77 -22.93
N GLY A 299 31.16 3.50 -23.57
CA GLY A 299 30.15 4.49 -23.96
C GLY A 299 30.56 5.40 -25.12
N ALA A 300 31.47 4.96 -25.95
CA ALA A 300 31.96 5.70 -27.13
C ALA A 300 31.33 5.16 -28.42
N PRO A 301 30.85 6.03 -29.35
CA PRO A 301 30.09 5.61 -30.52
C PRO A 301 30.89 4.78 -31.55
N ASN A 302 32.22 4.81 -31.47
CA ASN A 302 33.12 4.10 -32.35
C ASN A 302 33.86 2.90 -31.69
N VAL A 303 33.37 2.47 -30.52
CA VAL A 303 33.89 1.32 -29.76
C VAL A 303 32.78 0.33 -29.49
N ILE A 304 33.02 -0.96 -29.78
CA ILE A 304 32.12 -2.06 -29.37
C ILE A 304 32.09 -2.11 -27.85
N PRO A 305 30.92 -2.02 -27.19
CA PRO A 305 30.86 -2.08 -25.73
C PRO A 305 31.40 -3.40 -25.17
N GLY A 306 32.34 -3.26 -24.23
CA GLY A 306 32.95 -4.43 -23.56
C GLY A 306 32.19 -4.83 -22.31
N ARG A 307 31.42 -3.90 -21.72
CA ARG A 307 30.60 -4.17 -20.53
C ARG A 307 29.28 -3.41 -20.62
N VAL A 308 28.19 -4.07 -20.23
CA VAL A 308 26.89 -3.43 -20.02
C VAL A 308 26.35 -3.89 -18.67
N THR A 309 25.93 -2.91 -17.87
CA THR A 309 25.30 -3.17 -16.57
C THR A 309 23.88 -2.60 -16.58
N PHE A 310 22.90 -3.40 -16.13
CA PHE A 310 21.51 -2.94 -15.99
C PHE A 310 20.85 -3.50 -14.74
N SER A 311 19.76 -2.84 -14.29
CA SER A 311 18.98 -3.31 -13.17
C SER A 311 17.85 -4.22 -13.65
N LEU A 312 17.60 -5.33 -12.93
CA LEU A 312 16.39 -6.14 -13.04
C LEU A 312 15.61 -6.05 -11.75
N GLU A 313 14.33 -5.70 -11.83
CA GLU A 313 13.39 -5.74 -10.71
C GLU A 313 12.26 -6.72 -11.04
N ILE A 314 11.90 -7.58 -10.07
CA ILE A 314 10.75 -8.49 -10.17
C ILE A 314 9.87 -8.30 -8.95
N ARG A 315 8.54 -8.20 -9.16
CA ARG A 315 7.53 -8.09 -8.10
C ARG A 315 6.46 -9.17 -8.27
N ASP A 316 6.01 -9.74 -7.15
CA ASP A 316 4.89 -10.69 -7.09
C ASP A 316 4.29 -10.72 -5.68
N LEU A 317 3.04 -11.20 -5.54
CA LEU A 317 2.41 -11.45 -4.24
C LEU A 317 3.04 -12.63 -3.48
N ALA A 318 3.84 -13.46 -4.13
CA ALA A 318 4.54 -14.59 -3.55
C ALA A 318 6.04 -14.56 -3.89
N MET A 319 6.89 -14.71 -2.88
CA MET A 319 8.34 -14.76 -3.11
C MET A 319 8.74 -15.93 -4.02
N THR A 320 8.02 -17.04 -3.94
CA THR A 320 8.21 -18.20 -4.85
C THR A 320 7.87 -17.87 -6.31
N GLY A 321 6.93 -16.94 -6.57
CA GLY A 321 6.64 -16.42 -7.90
C GLY A 321 7.83 -15.62 -8.44
N ILE A 322 8.40 -14.74 -7.61
CA ILE A 322 9.63 -13.99 -7.96
C ILE A 322 10.76 -14.96 -8.30
N ASP A 323 10.95 -16.02 -7.49
CA ASP A 323 11.98 -17.03 -7.73
C ASP A 323 11.78 -17.74 -9.09
N ALA A 324 10.56 -18.13 -9.40
CA ALA A 324 10.25 -18.83 -10.67
C ALA A 324 10.53 -17.94 -11.89
N VAL A 325 10.10 -16.66 -11.83
CA VAL A 325 10.38 -15.68 -12.91
C VAL A 325 11.86 -15.43 -13.05
N PHE A 326 12.58 -15.24 -11.93
CA PHE A 326 14.02 -15.01 -11.93
C PHE A 326 14.79 -16.19 -12.53
N GLN A 327 14.46 -17.43 -12.14
CA GLN A 327 15.15 -18.61 -12.70
C GLN A 327 14.93 -18.74 -14.21
N ALA A 328 13.72 -18.47 -14.69
CA ALA A 328 13.44 -18.51 -16.13
C ALA A 328 14.21 -17.41 -16.90
N ILE A 329 14.28 -16.20 -16.35
CA ILE A 329 15.07 -15.10 -16.94
C ILE A 329 16.54 -15.45 -16.93
N ARG A 330 17.08 -15.97 -15.81
CA ARG A 330 18.49 -16.34 -15.68
C ARG A 330 18.89 -17.39 -16.71
N GLY A 331 18.09 -18.45 -16.86
CA GLY A 331 18.39 -19.50 -17.85
C GLY A 331 18.48 -18.94 -19.27
N ARG A 332 17.52 -18.09 -19.67
CA ARG A 332 17.55 -17.44 -21.00
C ARG A 332 18.75 -16.49 -21.16
N ALA A 333 19.09 -15.75 -20.10
CA ALA A 333 20.24 -14.83 -20.12
C ALA A 333 21.56 -15.59 -20.31
N GLU A 334 21.74 -16.72 -19.63
CA GLU A 334 22.91 -17.61 -19.76
C GLU A 334 22.99 -18.21 -21.17
N GLU A 335 21.88 -18.67 -21.75
CA GLU A 335 21.83 -19.19 -23.13
C GLU A 335 22.17 -18.11 -24.15
N ILE A 336 21.64 -16.90 -24.03
CA ILE A 336 21.93 -15.78 -24.93
C ILE A 336 23.40 -15.38 -24.84
N ALA A 337 23.91 -15.23 -23.62
CA ALA A 337 25.31 -14.86 -23.42
C ALA A 337 26.28 -15.90 -24.03
N ALA A 338 26.00 -17.19 -23.82
CA ALA A 338 26.79 -18.28 -24.41
C ALA A 338 26.77 -18.27 -25.95
N ALA A 339 25.58 -18.00 -26.54
CA ALA A 339 25.43 -17.92 -28.00
C ALA A 339 26.19 -16.72 -28.61
N ASP A 340 26.29 -15.61 -27.88
CA ASP A 340 26.98 -14.38 -28.32
C ASP A 340 28.48 -14.37 -27.95
N GLY A 341 28.99 -15.41 -27.28
CA GLY A 341 30.38 -15.50 -26.82
C GLY A 341 30.70 -14.50 -25.69
N THR A 342 29.71 -14.04 -24.96
CA THR A 342 29.81 -13.12 -23.81
C THR A 342 29.58 -13.88 -22.49
N THR A 343 29.74 -13.19 -21.36
CA THR A 343 29.36 -13.74 -20.05
C THR A 343 28.32 -12.85 -19.38
N VAL A 344 27.47 -13.44 -18.53
CA VAL A 344 26.48 -12.72 -17.76
C VAL A 344 26.54 -13.10 -16.29
N SER A 345 26.47 -12.11 -15.40
CA SER A 345 26.29 -12.29 -13.96
C SER A 345 25.07 -11.54 -13.45
N LEU A 346 24.38 -12.13 -12.47
CA LEU A 346 23.19 -11.55 -11.85
C LEU A 346 23.41 -11.55 -10.32
N GLU A 347 23.57 -10.36 -9.75
CA GLU A 347 23.85 -10.16 -8.34
C GLU A 347 22.68 -9.47 -7.66
N GLN A 348 22.04 -10.16 -6.67
CA GLN A 348 20.93 -9.59 -5.92
C GLN A 348 21.45 -8.55 -4.93
N PHE A 349 20.84 -7.35 -4.92
CA PHE A 349 21.20 -6.27 -4.00
C PHE A 349 20.06 -5.77 -3.14
N TYR A 350 18.81 -6.18 -3.42
CA TYR A 350 17.65 -5.75 -2.66
C TYR A 350 16.59 -6.84 -2.55
N GLU A 351 15.96 -6.92 -1.38
CA GLU A 351 14.79 -7.75 -1.15
C GLU A 351 13.83 -7.06 -0.20
N SER A 352 12.54 -7.10 -0.54
CA SER A 352 11.42 -6.80 0.36
C SER A 352 10.42 -7.95 0.25
N ARG A 353 9.99 -8.50 1.38
CA ARG A 353 9.09 -9.67 1.39
C ARG A 353 7.69 -9.31 0.90
N ALA A 354 6.98 -10.26 0.33
CA ALA A 354 5.55 -10.14 0.11
C ALA A 354 4.79 -10.24 1.45
N ALA A 355 3.67 -9.54 1.56
CA ALA A 355 2.80 -9.61 2.73
C ALA A 355 1.34 -9.81 2.29
N PRO A 356 0.80 -11.03 2.36
CA PRO A 356 -0.61 -11.26 2.10
C PRO A 356 -1.45 -10.63 3.21
N THR A 357 -2.60 -10.05 2.84
CA THR A 357 -3.61 -9.61 3.80
C THR A 357 -4.40 -10.81 4.34
N ASP A 358 -5.02 -10.64 5.50
CA ASP A 358 -5.81 -11.73 6.11
C ASP A 358 -7.08 -12.01 5.28
N PRO A 359 -7.36 -13.26 4.90
CA PRO A 359 -8.55 -13.62 4.12
C PRO A 359 -9.86 -13.18 4.77
N ARG A 360 -9.97 -13.28 6.11
CA ARG A 360 -11.18 -12.90 6.85
C ARG A 360 -11.42 -11.40 6.78
N LEU A 361 -10.33 -10.60 6.86
CA LEU A 361 -10.43 -9.14 6.70
C LEU A 361 -10.83 -8.76 5.27
N ARG A 362 -10.33 -9.45 4.26
CA ARG A 362 -10.77 -9.24 2.86
C ARG A 362 -12.26 -9.50 2.68
N ASP A 363 -12.75 -10.60 3.26
CA ASP A 363 -14.16 -10.96 3.19
C ASP A 363 -15.06 -9.92 3.90
N ILE A 364 -14.61 -9.41 5.07
CA ILE A 364 -15.32 -8.34 5.80
C ILE A 364 -15.31 -7.03 4.99
N ILE A 365 -14.16 -6.59 4.49
CA ILE A 365 -14.03 -5.34 3.71
C ILE A 365 -14.95 -5.40 2.47
N GLU A 366 -14.92 -6.50 1.73
CA GLU A 366 -15.76 -6.68 0.55
C GLU A 366 -17.24 -6.67 0.90
N ALA A 367 -17.65 -7.40 1.95
CA ALA A 367 -19.03 -7.43 2.41
C ALA A 367 -19.54 -6.05 2.85
N GLU A 368 -18.73 -5.27 3.57
CA GLU A 368 -19.09 -3.94 4.02
C GLU A 368 -19.15 -2.93 2.87
N ALA A 369 -18.28 -3.05 1.86
CA ALA A 369 -18.35 -2.25 0.65
C ALA A 369 -19.66 -2.54 -0.12
N LEU A 370 -19.98 -3.81 -0.35
CA LEU A 370 -21.20 -4.23 -1.05
C LEU A 370 -22.48 -3.83 -0.29
N ASP A 371 -22.47 -3.90 1.05
CA ASP A 371 -23.64 -3.47 1.87
C ASP A 371 -23.83 -1.94 1.82
N LEU A 372 -22.81 -1.16 1.54
CA LEU A 372 -22.90 0.27 1.26
C LEU A 372 -23.38 0.57 -0.17
N GLY A 373 -23.52 -0.45 -1.02
CA GLY A 373 -23.91 -0.32 -2.43
C GLY A 373 -22.76 0.06 -3.35
N LEU A 374 -21.50 -0.11 -2.87
CA LEU A 374 -20.29 0.19 -3.62
C LEU A 374 -19.84 -1.03 -4.42
N THR A 375 -19.20 -0.79 -5.55
CA THR A 375 -18.49 -1.82 -6.30
C THR A 375 -17.15 -2.14 -5.65
N ALA A 376 -16.73 -3.41 -5.67
CA ALA A 376 -15.47 -3.84 -5.07
C ALA A 376 -14.70 -4.80 -5.99
N LEU A 377 -13.37 -4.68 -5.99
CA LEU A 377 -12.45 -5.55 -6.73
C LEU A 377 -11.33 -6.06 -5.82
N ARG A 378 -11.12 -7.38 -5.76
CA ARG A 378 -9.92 -7.94 -5.10
C ARG A 378 -8.70 -7.78 -6.00
N MET A 379 -7.68 -7.08 -5.51
CA MET A 379 -6.49 -6.72 -6.27
C MET A 379 -5.22 -6.72 -5.40
N PRO A 380 -4.03 -6.88 -5.99
CA PRO A 380 -2.77 -6.69 -5.27
C PRO A 380 -2.45 -5.22 -5.08
N SER A 381 -1.63 -4.88 -4.06
CA SER A 381 -0.84 -3.65 -4.07
C SER A 381 0.48 -3.88 -4.78
N GLY A 382 0.77 -3.08 -5.80
CA GLY A 382 2.06 -3.03 -6.48
C GLY A 382 3.10 -2.16 -5.76
N ALA A 383 2.68 -1.33 -4.81
CA ALA A 383 3.50 -0.48 -3.96
C ALA A 383 3.76 -1.13 -2.61
N GLY A 384 4.80 -0.64 -1.88
CA GLY A 384 5.02 -0.99 -0.49
C GLY A 384 4.11 -0.16 0.42
N HIS A 385 3.77 -0.66 1.61
CA HIS A 385 2.97 0.03 2.61
C HIS A 385 3.41 -0.39 4.01
N ASP A 386 3.09 0.41 5.03
CA ASP A 386 3.34 0.08 6.43
C ASP A 386 2.69 -1.23 6.85
N ALA A 387 1.50 -1.54 6.30
CA ALA A 387 0.81 -2.82 6.48
C ALA A 387 1.70 -4.04 6.19
N GLN A 388 2.71 -3.91 5.31
CA GLN A 388 3.66 -4.98 5.00
C GLN A 388 4.47 -5.42 6.25
N SER A 389 4.90 -4.46 7.04
CA SER A 389 5.65 -4.73 8.28
C SER A 389 4.72 -5.05 9.44
N VAL A 390 3.60 -4.32 9.58
CA VAL A 390 2.60 -4.57 10.62
C VAL A 390 1.98 -5.97 10.52
N ALA A 391 1.96 -6.59 9.33
CA ALA A 391 1.55 -7.98 9.12
C ALA A 391 2.34 -9.02 9.93
N LEU A 392 3.51 -8.67 10.48
CA LEU A 392 4.26 -9.52 11.43
C LEU A 392 3.70 -9.47 12.85
N LEU A 393 2.90 -8.47 13.16
CA LEU A 393 2.35 -8.25 14.50
C LEU A 393 0.92 -8.80 14.63
N GLY A 394 0.21 -8.96 13.52
CA GLY A 394 -1.15 -9.49 13.50
C GLY A 394 -1.81 -9.42 12.12
N PRO A 395 -3.08 -9.81 12.02
CA PRO A 395 -3.85 -9.76 10.78
C PRO A 395 -3.92 -8.33 10.21
N VAL A 396 -3.70 -8.17 8.89
CA VAL A 396 -3.80 -6.87 8.20
C VAL A 396 -4.85 -6.91 7.10
N GLY A 397 -5.58 -5.80 6.93
CA GLY A 397 -6.49 -5.52 5.84
C GLY A 397 -6.20 -4.15 5.23
N MET A 398 -6.28 -4.03 3.91
CA MET A 398 -6.12 -2.76 3.22
C MET A 398 -7.26 -2.51 2.26
N ILE A 399 -7.65 -1.24 2.18
CA ILE A 399 -8.75 -0.73 1.36
C ILE A 399 -8.18 0.30 0.40
N PHE A 400 -8.36 0.11 -0.90
CA PHE A 400 -7.99 1.11 -1.89
C PHE A 400 -9.18 1.93 -2.36
N VAL A 401 -8.93 3.21 -2.60
CA VAL A 401 -9.81 4.12 -3.34
C VAL A 401 -9.13 4.53 -4.64
N PRO A 402 -9.89 4.91 -5.69
CA PRO A 402 -9.33 5.22 -6.99
C PRO A 402 -8.33 6.38 -6.97
N SER A 403 -7.25 6.26 -7.74
CA SER A 403 -6.35 7.36 -8.10
C SER A 403 -6.71 7.84 -9.50
N ARG A 404 -7.03 9.14 -9.67
CA ARG A 404 -7.39 9.72 -10.97
C ARG A 404 -6.23 9.54 -11.96
N GLY A 405 -6.50 8.81 -13.05
CA GLY A 405 -5.50 8.49 -14.07
C GLY A 405 -4.36 7.57 -13.58
N GLY A 406 -4.44 7.04 -12.35
CA GLY A 406 -3.39 6.22 -11.76
C GLY A 406 -2.13 7.02 -11.37
N ILE A 407 -2.27 8.35 -11.23
CA ILE A 407 -1.15 9.23 -10.89
C ILE A 407 -0.91 9.17 -9.39
N SER A 408 0.36 8.96 -8.99
CA SER A 408 0.86 9.09 -7.63
C SER A 408 2.29 9.62 -7.65
N HIS A 409 2.83 10.05 -6.49
CA HIS A 409 4.14 10.68 -6.35
C HIS A 409 4.32 11.91 -7.28
N SER A 410 3.28 12.71 -7.41
CA SER A 410 3.20 13.83 -8.34
C SER A 410 2.26 14.91 -7.80
N PRO A 411 2.50 16.19 -8.07
CA PRO A 411 1.54 17.26 -7.77
C PRO A 411 0.16 17.08 -8.43
N LEU A 412 0.08 16.25 -9.46
CA LEU A 412 -1.17 15.93 -10.20
C LEU A 412 -1.95 14.77 -9.57
N GLU A 413 -1.46 14.19 -8.49
CA GLU A 413 -2.15 13.13 -7.74
C GLU A 413 -3.50 13.64 -7.23
N PHE A 414 -4.54 12.83 -7.44
CA PHE A 414 -5.87 13.23 -7.01
C PHE A 414 -6.80 12.02 -6.82
N THR A 415 -7.59 12.09 -5.75
CA THR A 415 -8.72 11.20 -5.49
C THR A 415 -9.95 12.04 -5.18
N GLU A 416 -11.11 11.66 -5.72
CA GLU A 416 -12.34 12.42 -5.53
C GLU A 416 -12.80 12.38 -4.05
N PRO A 417 -13.30 13.52 -3.49
CA PRO A 417 -13.77 13.58 -2.11
C PRO A 417 -14.80 12.52 -1.74
N ASP A 418 -15.71 12.20 -2.65
CA ASP A 418 -16.73 11.18 -2.44
C ASP A 418 -16.13 9.77 -2.38
N GLN A 419 -15.07 9.50 -3.14
CA GLN A 419 -14.35 8.22 -3.12
C GLN A 419 -13.59 8.06 -1.79
N ILE A 420 -12.95 9.12 -1.29
CA ILE A 420 -12.29 9.13 0.03
C ILE A 420 -13.32 8.86 1.13
N THR A 421 -14.47 9.52 1.05
CA THR A 421 -15.59 9.34 2.00
C THR A 421 -16.12 7.90 1.94
N ALA A 422 -16.28 7.34 0.75
CA ALA A 422 -16.73 5.96 0.56
C ALA A 422 -15.75 4.96 1.17
N GLY A 423 -14.45 5.08 0.87
CA GLY A 423 -13.41 4.23 1.46
C GLY A 423 -13.34 4.32 2.98
N THR A 424 -13.50 5.53 3.53
CA THR A 424 -13.51 5.75 4.98
C THR A 424 -14.76 5.13 5.64
N ASN A 425 -15.91 5.15 4.99
CA ASN A 425 -17.10 4.43 5.46
C ASN A 425 -16.87 2.91 5.49
N VAL A 426 -16.20 2.35 4.48
CA VAL A 426 -15.82 0.93 4.47
C VAL A 426 -14.86 0.63 5.62
N LEU A 427 -13.86 1.49 5.87
CA LEU A 427 -12.93 1.37 6.99
C LEU A 427 -13.65 1.34 8.34
N LEU A 428 -14.53 2.33 8.60
CA LEU A 428 -15.32 2.42 9.84
C LEU A 428 -16.18 1.17 10.05
N ARG A 429 -16.86 0.71 9.02
CA ARG A 429 -17.73 -0.46 9.11
C ARG A 429 -16.98 -1.75 9.31
N THR A 430 -15.82 -1.89 8.64
CA THR A 430 -14.90 -3.03 8.84
C THR A 430 -14.41 -3.06 10.28
N LEU A 431 -13.98 -1.92 10.83
CA LEU A 431 -13.58 -1.80 12.23
C LEU A 431 -14.69 -2.26 13.17
N LEU A 432 -15.92 -1.76 12.98
CA LEU A 432 -17.07 -2.13 13.79
C LEU A 432 -17.46 -3.61 13.66
N ALA A 433 -17.31 -4.20 12.47
CA ALA A 433 -17.56 -5.61 12.24
C ALA A 433 -16.57 -6.51 13.00
N ILE A 434 -15.27 -6.13 12.99
CA ILE A 434 -14.22 -6.81 13.76
C ILE A 434 -14.50 -6.68 15.26
N ASP A 435 -14.80 -5.47 15.73
CA ASP A 435 -15.09 -5.23 17.15
C ASP A 435 -16.25 -6.06 17.68
N ALA A 436 -17.30 -6.23 16.88
CA ALA A 436 -18.50 -6.95 17.27
C ALA A 436 -18.35 -8.48 17.23
N ARG A 437 -17.60 -9.00 16.25
CA ARG A 437 -17.59 -10.44 15.94
C ARG A 437 -16.25 -11.11 16.26
N GLY A 438 -15.17 -10.32 16.40
CA GLY A 438 -13.80 -10.81 16.39
C GLY A 438 -13.33 -11.18 14.98
N LEU A 439 -12.14 -11.79 14.89
CA LEU A 439 -11.56 -12.36 13.66
C LEU A 439 -11.45 -13.88 13.77
#